data_ec8751de593153f436c47ceae1223bc9
#
_entry.id   ec8751de593153f436c47ceae1223bc9
#
_cell.length_a   1.000
_cell.length_b   1.000
_cell.length_c   1.000
_cell.angle_alpha   90.00
_cell.angle_beta   90.00
_cell.angle_gamma   90.00
#
_symmetry.space_group_name_H-M   'P 1'
#
loop_
_entity.id
_entity.type
_entity.pdbx_description
1 polymer ?
#
loop_
_entity_poly.entity_id
_entity_poly.type
_entity_poly.pdbx_seq_one_letter_code
_entity_poly.pdbx_strand_id
1 'polypeptide(L)'
;AVMTLTQICQTYHTGPIHFINIDVEGAEKDVLQGLDLTNLRPWIIVIESTLPNTQVENHSNWEELLTISDYEFVYFDGLNRFYIAREQSYLKTAFNTPPNFFDNLITSKQLYLENKVQQTDIANKHLENELVVTQEKIELLSHHAGTLESELANERSAKEQFQTTLSETRKQLSKAESNIIKAKTRTAQ
;
A
#
# COMPACT_ATOMS: atom_id res chain seq x y z
N ALA A 1 9.76 7.13 40.05
CA ALA A 1 9.22 6.09 40.93
C ALA A 1 9.47 4.74 40.26
N VAL A 2 9.91 3.75 41.00
CA VAL A 2 10.05 2.36 40.56
C VAL A 2 8.78 1.63 41.01
N MET A 3 8.20 0.82 40.10
CA MET A 3 7.03 -0.01 40.39
C MET A 3 7.38 -1.48 40.18
N THR A 4 6.80 -2.35 41.00
CA THR A 4 6.89 -3.79 40.77
C THR A 4 6.00 -4.21 39.61
N LEU A 5 6.30 -5.35 39.00
CA LEU A 5 5.45 -5.88 37.91
C LEU A 5 4.00 -6.15 38.39
N THR A 6 3.85 -6.58 39.64
CA THR A 6 2.53 -6.69 40.30
C THR A 6 1.76 -5.38 40.30
N GLN A 7 2.41 -4.28 40.74
CA GLN A 7 1.76 -2.96 40.76
C GLN A 7 1.39 -2.47 39.35
N ILE A 8 2.24 -2.71 38.35
CA ILE A 8 1.95 -2.37 36.96
C ILE A 8 0.71 -3.13 36.48
N CYS A 9 0.70 -4.45 36.64
CA CYS A 9 -0.42 -5.28 36.20
C CYS A 9 -1.73 -4.86 36.91
N GLN A 10 -1.71 -4.65 38.24
CA GLN A 10 -2.90 -4.22 38.97
C GLN A 10 -3.40 -2.82 38.61
N THR A 11 -2.51 -1.94 38.16
CA THR A 11 -2.88 -0.56 37.82
C THR A 11 -3.43 -0.46 36.39
N TYR A 12 -2.87 -1.19 35.45
CA TYR A 12 -3.11 -0.99 34.02
C TYR A 12 -3.79 -2.15 33.30
N HIS A 13 -3.99 -3.31 33.99
CA HIS A 13 -4.59 -4.47 33.37
C HIS A 13 -5.79 -4.99 34.16
N THR A 14 -6.81 -5.43 33.43
CA THR A 14 -7.99 -6.12 33.99
C THR A 14 -8.27 -7.38 33.18
N GLY A 15 -8.46 -8.52 33.87
CA GLY A 15 -8.75 -9.80 33.24
C GLY A 15 -7.56 -10.76 33.21
N PRO A 16 -7.60 -11.84 32.43
CA PRO A 16 -6.54 -12.82 32.36
C PRO A 16 -5.31 -12.30 31.57
N ILE A 17 -4.13 -12.58 32.11
CA ILE A 17 -2.87 -12.31 31.40
C ILE A 17 -2.49 -13.59 30.65
N HIS A 18 -2.49 -13.55 29.33
CA HIS A 18 -2.20 -14.71 28.53
C HIS A 18 -0.70 -15.01 28.46
N PHE A 19 0.14 -13.98 28.37
CA PHE A 19 1.59 -14.15 28.49
C PHE A 19 2.27 -12.89 29.03
N ILE A 20 3.43 -13.07 29.63
CA ILE A 20 4.37 -11.99 30.00
C ILE A 20 5.71 -12.35 29.36
N ASN A 21 6.36 -11.37 28.75
CA ASN A 21 7.75 -11.47 28.32
C ASN A 21 8.63 -10.62 29.26
N ILE A 22 9.67 -11.24 29.84
CA ILE A 22 10.64 -10.60 30.73
C ILE A 22 12.00 -10.67 30.04
N ASP A 23 12.46 -9.53 29.57
CA ASP A 23 13.74 -9.32 28.90
C ASP A 23 14.26 -7.97 29.41
N VAL A 24 15.12 -8.02 30.43
CA VAL A 24 15.58 -6.85 31.23
C VAL A 24 17.09 -6.90 31.47
N GLU A 25 17.80 -7.57 30.55
CA GLU A 25 19.27 -7.52 30.47
C GLU A 25 19.99 -7.85 31.79
N GLY A 26 19.55 -8.92 32.49
CA GLY A 26 20.16 -9.44 33.68
C GLY A 26 19.45 -9.10 34.99
N ALA A 27 18.31 -8.40 34.94
CA ALA A 27 17.49 -8.09 36.12
C ALA A 27 16.23 -8.99 36.23
N GLU A 28 16.17 -10.13 35.52
CA GLU A 28 15.02 -11.04 35.45
C GLU A 28 14.58 -11.52 36.83
N LYS A 29 15.57 -11.84 37.69
CA LYS A 29 15.32 -12.25 39.09
C LYS A 29 14.56 -11.17 39.87
N ASP A 30 15.00 -9.93 39.77
CA ASP A 30 14.41 -8.80 40.51
C ASP A 30 12.97 -8.54 40.03
N VAL A 31 12.74 -8.66 38.74
CA VAL A 31 11.38 -8.54 38.16
C VAL A 31 10.48 -9.67 38.66
N LEU A 32 10.95 -10.91 38.67
CA LEU A 32 10.20 -12.05 39.20
C LEU A 32 9.91 -11.93 40.69
N GLN A 33 10.84 -11.44 41.50
CA GLN A 33 10.60 -11.16 42.92
C GLN A 33 9.53 -10.09 43.15
N GLY A 34 9.37 -9.17 42.19
CA GLY A 34 8.32 -8.16 42.18
C GLY A 34 6.99 -8.63 41.60
N LEU A 35 6.86 -9.89 41.21
CA LEU A 35 5.65 -10.48 40.59
C LEU A 35 4.97 -11.44 41.61
N ASP A 36 3.76 -11.07 42.03
CA ASP A 36 2.91 -11.92 42.87
C ASP A 36 2.23 -13.00 42.05
N LEU A 37 2.91 -14.11 41.87
CA LEU A 37 2.39 -15.26 41.11
C LEU A 37 1.28 -16.05 41.82
N THR A 38 0.91 -15.67 43.04
CA THR A 38 -0.25 -16.24 43.74
C THR A 38 -1.56 -15.61 43.23
N ASN A 39 -1.54 -14.31 43.06
CA ASN A 39 -2.74 -13.53 42.64
C ASN A 39 -2.75 -13.18 41.14
N LEU A 40 -1.57 -13.04 40.55
CA LEU A 40 -1.40 -12.82 39.12
C LEU A 40 -0.88 -14.10 38.47
N ARG A 41 -1.72 -14.73 37.68
CA ARG A 41 -1.46 -16.05 37.06
C ARG A 41 -1.36 -15.93 35.54
N PRO A 42 -0.27 -15.37 34.96
CA PRO A 42 -0.04 -15.42 33.51
C PRO A 42 -0.05 -16.86 33.03
N TRP A 43 -0.70 -17.12 31.91
CA TRP A 43 -0.74 -18.48 31.34
C TRP A 43 0.65 -18.96 30.94
N ILE A 44 1.40 -18.05 30.31
CA ILE A 44 2.75 -18.31 29.81
C ILE A 44 3.67 -17.18 30.32
N ILE A 45 4.85 -17.56 30.80
CA ILE A 45 5.92 -16.63 31.12
C ILE A 45 7.10 -16.96 30.22
N VAL A 46 7.57 -15.97 29.46
CA VAL A 46 8.75 -16.04 28.61
C VAL A 46 9.83 -15.19 29.25
N ILE A 47 11.02 -15.76 29.45
CA ILE A 47 12.12 -15.06 30.14
C ILE A 47 13.42 -15.27 29.40
N GLU A 48 14.14 -14.18 29.14
CA GLU A 48 15.53 -14.28 28.69
C GLU A 48 16.35 -15.05 29.72
N SER A 49 17.06 -16.06 29.30
CA SER A 49 17.75 -17.01 30.18
C SER A 49 19.24 -17.11 29.95
N THR A 50 19.82 -16.13 29.28
CA THR A 50 21.26 -16.00 29.06
C THR A 50 21.80 -14.75 29.67
N LEU A 51 23.10 -14.72 29.96
CA LEU A 51 23.77 -13.48 30.35
C LEU A 51 23.81 -12.52 29.14
N PRO A 52 23.67 -11.20 29.36
CA PRO A 52 23.66 -10.21 28.30
C PRO A 52 24.79 -10.40 27.27
N ASN A 53 24.44 -10.41 25.98
CA ASN A 53 25.38 -10.58 24.86
C ASN A 53 26.20 -11.88 24.89
N THR A 54 25.72 -12.94 25.54
CA THR A 54 26.39 -14.24 25.58
C THR A 54 25.39 -15.40 25.33
N GLN A 55 25.91 -16.61 25.18
CA GLN A 55 25.11 -17.85 25.15
C GLN A 55 25.17 -18.60 26.51
N VAL A 56 25.66 -17.95 27.56
CA VAL A 56 25.78 -18.56 28.88
C VAL A 56 24.45 -18.48 29.58
N GLU A 57 23.83 -19.63 29.85
CA GLU A 57 22.55 -19.67 30.57
C GLU A 57 22.69 -19.22 32.04
N ASN A 58 21.72 -18.40 32.52
CA ASN A 58 21.65 -17.87 33.87
C ASN A 58 20.36 -18.24 34.62
N HIS A 59 19.46 -19.04 33.99
CA HIS A 59 18.15 -19.38 34.54
C HIS A 59 18.19 -19.99 35.95
N SER A 60 19.22 -20.69 36.31
CA SER A 60 19.39 -21.28 37.66
C SER A 60 19.29 -20.25 38.81
N ASN A 61 19.51 -18.97 38.53
CA ASN A 61 19.43 -17.90 39.51
C ASN A 61 18.00 -17.54 39.92
N TRP A 62 17.00 -17.86 39.10
CA TRP A 62 15.63 -17.42 39.31
C TRP A 62 14.57 -18.48 39.00
N GLU A 63 14.89 -19.59 38.36
CA GLU A 63 13.93 -20.63 37.95
C GLU A 63 13.13 -21.21 39.11
N GLU A 64 13.75 -21.29 40.29
CA GLU A 64 13.07 -21.76 41.51
C GLU A 64 11.84 -20.92 41.87
N LEU A 65 11.86 -19.61 41.59
CA LEU A 65 10.72 -18.70 41.85
C LEU A 65 9.48 -19.09 41.03
N LEU A 66 9.68 -19.63 39.84
CA LEU A 66 8.60 -20.11 38.96
C LEU A 66 8.13 -21.50 39.38
N THR A 67 9.06 -22.43 39.64
CA THR A 67 8.73 -23.81 39.95
C THR A 67 7.97 -23.96 41.25
N ILE A 68 8.34 -23.20 42.32
CA ILE A 68 7.57 -23.16 43.54
C ILE A 68 6.21 -22.48 43.42
N SER A 69 6.02 -21.68 42.39
CA SER A 69 4.75 -21.02 42.01
C SER A 69 3.89 -21.82 41.04
N ASP A 70 4.15 -23.13 40.89
CA ASP A 70 3.43 -24.05 40.00
C ASP A 70 3.51 -23.65 38.52
N TYR A 71 4.68 -23.14 38.07
CA TYR A 71 5.00 -23.00 36.65
C TYR A 71 5.93 -24.14 36.22
N GLU A 72 5.68 -24.66 35.04
CA GLU A 72 6.45 -25.75 34.45
C GLU A 72 7.21 -25.25 33.22
N PHE A 73 8.51 -25.53 33.14
CA PHE A 73 9.33 -25.32 31.96
C PHE A 73 8.84 -26.20 30.80
N VAL A 74 8.67 -25.61 29.62
CA VAL A 74 8.16 -26.34 28.43
C VAL A 74 9.02 -26.21 27.18
N TYR A 75 9.76 -25.11 27.02
CA TYR A 75 10.54 -24.88 25.80
C TYR A 75 11.68 -23.90 26.02
N PHE A 76 12.77 -24.10 25.29
CA PHE A 76 13.90 -23.20 25.18
C PHE A 76 14.21 -22.95 23.70
N ASP A 77 14.23 -21.70 23.26
CA ASP A 77 14.46 -21.31 21.87
C ASP A 77 15.93 -20.99 21.56
N GLY A 78 16.83 -21.12 22.56
CA GLY A 78 18.25 -20.77 22.46
C GLY A 78 18.60 -19.43 23.14
N LEU A 79 17.59 -18.65 23.54
CA LEU A 79 17.72 -17.40 24.27
C LEU A 79 16.72 -17.35 25.42
N ASN A 80 15.45 -17.60 25.13
CA ASN A 80 14.34 -17.51 26.06
C ASN A 80 13.87 -18.87 26.56
N ARG A 81 13.50 -18.95 27.83
CA ARG A 81 12.82 -20.10 28.41
C ARG A 81 11.34 -19.79 28.60
N PHE A 82 10.50 -20.75 28.25
CA PHE A 82 9.05 -20.67 28.28
C PHE A 82 8.51 -21.52 29.42
N TYR A 83 7.69 -20.94 30.25
CA TYR A 83 7.04 -21.58 31.39
C TYR A 83 5.53 -21.46 31.25
N ILE A 84 4.81 -22.51 31.59
CA ILE A 84 3.34 -22.55 31.58
C ILE A 84 2.83 -22.74 32.99
N ALA A 85 1.79 -21.99 33.38
CA ALA A 85 1.08 -22.22 34.62
C ALA A 85 0.46 -23.63 34.62
N ARG A 86 0.51 -24.35 35.72
CA ARG A 86 0.03 -25.76 35.81
C ARG A 86 -1.42 -25.89 35.35
N GLU A 87 -2.28 -24.93 35.68
CA GLU A 87 -3.68 -24.88 35.28
C GLU A 87 -3.90 -24.72 33.77
N GLN A 88 -2.84 -24.32 33.03
CA GLN A 88 -2.84 -24.15 31.58
C GLN A 88 -2.06 -25.24 30.86
N SER A 89 -1.84 -26.39 31.48
CA SER A 89 -1.00 -27.48 30.97
C SER A 89 -1.42 -28.01 29.58
N TYR A 90 -2.66 -27.78 29.16
CA TYR A 90 -3.12 -28.14 27.82
C TYR A 90 -2.36 -27.41 26.70
N LEU A 91 -1.73 -26.25 27.00
CA LEU A 91 -0.92 -25.48 26.04
C LEU A 91 0.43 -26.16 25.74
N LYS A 92 0.89 -27.15 26.55
CA LYS A 92 2.18 -27.82 26.36
C LYS A 92 2.35 -28.40 24.97
N THR A 93 1.29 -28.93 24.38
CA THR A 93 1.35 -29.56 23.07
C THR A 93 1.78 -28.58 21.97
N ALA A 94 1.51 -27.29 22.11
CA ALA A 94 1.96 -26.25 21.19
C ALA A 94 3.48 -26.03 21.21
N PHE A 95 4.18 -26.48 22.26
CA PHE A 95 5.63 -26.32 22.42
C PHE A 95 6.42 -27.58 22.06
N ASN A 96 5.77 -28.63 21.57
CA ASN A 96 6.44 -29.88 21.19
C ASN A 96 7.37 -29.71 19.98
N THR A 97 7.12 -28.71 19.16
CA THR A 97 7.94 -28.39 17.98
C THR A 97 8.25 -26.90 17.95
N PRO A 98 9.44 -26.50 17.45
CA PRO A 98 9.72 -25.10 17.25
C PRO A 98 8.80 -24.49 16.19
N PRO A 99 8.60 -23.17 16.19
CA PRO A 99 7.88 -22.48 15.13
C PRO A 99 8.41 -22.88 13.74
N ASN A 100 7.51 -23.20 12.82
CA ASN A 100 7.88 -23.74 11.52
C ASN A 100 6.91 -23.27 10.41
N PHE A 101 7.15 -23.69 9.19
CA PHE A 101 6.37 -23.30 8.01
C PHE A 101 4.86 -23.55 8.16
N PHE A 102 4.45 -24.59 8.87
CA PHE A 102 3.03 -24.93 9.02
C PHE A 102 2.28 -24.02 10.00
N ASP A 103 2.98 -23.20 10.76
CA ASP A 103 2.36 -22.24 11.70
C ASP A 103 1.82 -20.99 10.98
N ASN A 104 2.02 -20.88 9.66
CA ASN A 104 1.60 -19.75 8.83
C ASN A 104 2.05 -18.39 9.39
N LEU A 105 3.25 -18.35 9.97
CA LEU A 105 3.82 -17.12 10.50
C LEU A 105 4.12 -16.16 9.35
N ILE A 106 3.54 -14.96 9.44
CA ILE A 106 3.80 -13.87 8.50
C ILE A 106 4.64 -12.82 9.22
N THR A 107 5.81 -12.51 8.69
CA THR A 107 6.63 -11.43 9.24
C THR A 107 5.99 -10.06 8.97
N SER A 108 6.24 -9.06 9.82
CA SER A 108 5.77 -7.68 9.60
C SER A 108 6.23 -7.12 8.25
N LYS A 109 7.43 -7.50 7.79
CA LYS A 109 7.94 -7.14 6.47
C LYS A 109 7.13 -7.76 5.34
N GLN A 110 6.76 -9.02 5.49
CA GLN A 110 5.96 -9.73 4.50
C GLN A 110 4.56 -9.14 4.40
N LEU A 111 3.89 -8.89 5.53
CA LEU A 111 2.59 -8.23 5.58
C LEU A 111 2.64 -6.81 4.96
N TYR A 112 3.70 -6.04 5.25
CA TYR A 112 3.91 -4.73 4.64
C TYR A 112 4.04 -4.81 3.11
N LEU A 113 4.82 -5.78 2.60
CA LEU A 113 5.01 -5.98 1.17
C LEU A 113 3.72 -6.41 0.47
N GLU A 114 2.96 -7.33 1.06
CA GLU A 114 1.68 -7.76 0.53
C GLU A 114 0.68 -6.60 0.42
N ASN A 115 0.57 -5.79 1.47
CA ASN A 115 -0.27 -4.58 1.46
C ASN A 115 0.18 -3.57 0.38
N LYS A 116 1.50 -3.40 0.21
CA LYS A 116 2.05 -2.50 -0.81
C LYS A 116 1.77 -2.99 -2.23
N VAL A 117 1.91 -4.30 -2.48
CA VAL A 117 1.54 -4.91 -3.76
C VAL A 117 0.07 -4.66 -4.05
N GLN A 118 -0.82 -4.94 -3.10
CA GLN A 118 -2.26 -4.73 -3.26
C GLN A 118 -2.61 -3.26 -3.59
N GLN A 119 -1.99 -2.29 -2.90
CA GLN A 119 -2.18 -0.87 -3.20
C GLN A 119 -1.69 -0.50 -4.60
N THR A 120 -0.56 -1.05 -5.02
CA THR A 120 0.00 -0.82 -6.36
C THR A 120 -0.91 -1.40 -7.45
N ASP A 121 -1.47 -2.59 -7.24
CA ASP A 121 -2.40 -3.22 -8.18
C ASP A 121 -3.69 -2.41 -8.35
N ILE A 122 -4.22 -1.85 -7.26
CA ILE A 122 -5.39 -0.95 -7.31
C ILE A 122 -5.05 0.32 -8.11
N ALA A 123 -3.89 0.94 -7.85
CA ALA A 123 -3.46 2.12 -8.59
C ALA A 123 -3.23 1.84 -10.08
N ASN A 124 -2.63 0.71 -10.41
CA ASN A 124 -2.42 0.29 -11.81
C ASN A 124 -3.75 0.11 -12.55
N LYS A 125 -4.72 -0.57 -11.95
CA LYS A 125 -6.06 -0.72 -12.54
C LYS A 125 -6.75 0.62 -12.79
N HIS A 126 -6.57 1.59 -11.87
CA HIS A 126 -7.11 2.93 -12.06
C HIS A 126 -6.46 3.62 -13.27
N LEU A 127 -5.13 3.57 -13.38
CA LEU A 127 -4.38 4.14 -14.50
C LEU A 127 -4.72 3.48 -15.85
N GLU A 128 -4.91 2.17 -15.87
CA GLU A 128 -5.35 1.43 -17.07
C GLU A 128 -6.71 1.93 -17.54
N ASN A 129 -7.68 2.13 -16.64
CA ASN A 129 -8.98 2.68 -16.99
C ASN A 129 -8.90 4.13 -17.51
N GLU A 130 -8.08 4.99 -16.89
CA GLU A 130 -7.85 6.35 -17.38
C GLU A 130 -7.19 6.35 -18.78
N LEU A 131 -6.28 5.43 -19.02
CA LEU A 131 -5.64 5.27 -20.32
C LEU A 131 -6.66 4.91 -21.41
N VAL A 132 -7.56 3.97 -21.15
CA VAL A 132 -8.63 3.59 -22.08
C VAL A 132 -9.51 4.79 -22.41
N VAL A 133 -10.00 5.52 -21.40
CA VAL A 133 -10.83 6.72 -21.61
C VAL A 133 -10.09 7.80 -22.41
N THR A 134 -8.80 7.94 -22.17
CA THR A 134 -7.97 8.92 -22.88
C THR A 134 -7.77 8.53 -24.35
N GLN A 135 -7.56 7.23 -24.62
CA GLN A 135 -7.46 6.71 -25.97
C GLN A 135 -8.74 6.91 -26.77
N GLU A 136 -9.91 6.63 -26.18
CA GLU A 136 -11.22 6.87 -26.82
C GLU A 136 -11.40 8.36 -27.17
N LYS A 137 -10.97 9.28 -26.28
CA LYS A 137 -11.01 10.72 -26.57
C LYS A 137 -10.09 11.10 -27.72
N ILE A 138 -8.89 10.54 -27.81
CA ILE A 138 -7.94 10.77 -28.89
C ILE A 138 -8.53 10.30 -30.23
N GLU A 139 -9.14 9.14 -30.26
CA GLU A 139 -9.80 8.61 -31.51
C GLU A 139 -10.94 9.53 -31.93
N LEU A 140 -11.79 9.97 -31.02
CA LEU A 140 -12.89 10.90 -31.30
C LEU A 140 -12.37 12.23 -31.85
N LEU A 141 -11.35 12.82 -31.24
CA LEU A 141 -10.73 14.06 -31.67
C LEU A 141 -10.05 13.91 -33.05
N SER A 142 -9.39 12.79 -33.30
CA SER A 142 -8.76 12.48 -34.58
C SER A 142 -9.81 12.37 -35.71
N HIS A 143 -10.94 11.72 -35.42
CA HIS A 143 -12.04 11.65 -36.37
C HIS A 143 -12.62 13.05 -36.66
N HIS A 144 -12.84 13.86 -35.66
CA HIS A 144 -13.34 15.22 -35.79
C HIS A 144 -12.36 16.13 -36.55
N ALA A 145 -11.08 16.02 -36.31
CA ALA A 145 -10.05 16.72 -37.06
C ALA A 145 -10.09 16.34 -38.57
N GLY A 146 -10.22 15.05 -38.88
CA GLY A 146 -10.34 14.59 -40.26
C GLY A 146 -11.58 15.15 -40.99
N THR A 147 -12.73 15.27 -40.29
CA THR A 147 -13.94 15.88 -40.86
C THR A 147 -13.74 17.36 -41.16
N LEU A 148 -13.15 18.12 -40.21
CA LEU A 148 -12.84 19.54 -40.37
C LEU A 148 -11.83 19.80 -41.52
N GLU A 149 -10.82 18.95 -41.68
CA GLU A 149 -9.88 19.03 -42.81
C GLU A 149 -10.57 18.83 -44.13
N SER A 150 -11.50 17.89 -44.23
CA SER A 150 -12.31 17.65 -45.46
C SER A 150 -13.21 18.84 -45.77
N GLU A 151 -13.89 19.43 -44.76
CA GLU A 151 -14.72 20.61 -44.96
C GLU A 151 -13.89 21.82 -45.43
N LEU A 152 -12.72 22.02 -44.83
CA LEU A 152 -11.79 23.09 -45.20
C LEU A 152 -11.28 22.91 -46.63
N ALA A 153 -10.99 21.70 -47.07
CA ALA A 153 -10.59 21.40 -48.43
C ALA A 153 -11.72 21.73 -49.45
N ASN A 154 -12.96 21.39 -49.10
CA ASN A 154 -14.13 21.70 -49.91
C ASN A 154 -14.36 23.24 -50.01
N GLU A 155 -14.25 23.97 -48.91
CA GLU A 155 -14.36 25.44 -48.91
C GLU A 155 -13.27 26.09 -49.77
N ARG A 156 -12.04 25.61 -49.67
CA ARG A 156 -10.91 26.13 -50.48
C ARG A 156 -11.20 25.92 -51.98
N SER A 157 -11.65 24.71 -52.39
CA SER A 157 -12.00 24.42 -53.76
C SER A 157 -13.14 25.31 -54.28
N ALA A 158 -14.20 25.49 -53.49
CA ALA A 158 -15.31 26.39 -53.85
C ALA A 158 -14.85 27.87 -54.02
N LYS A 159 -13.96 28.33 -53.15
CA LYS A 159 -13.36 29.66 -53.24
C LYS A 159 -12.53 29.84 -54.50
N GLU A 160 -11.74 28.86 -54.89
CA GLU A 160 -10.94 28.92 -56.13
C GLU A 160 -11.84 28.92 -57.36
N GLN A 161 -12.90 28.12 -57.37
CA GLN A 161 -13.90 28.16 -58.49
C GLN A 161 -14.57 29.51 -58.56
N PHE A 162 -14.99 30.09 -57.45
CA PHE A 162 -15.61 31.42 -57.40
C PHE A 162 -14.65 32.51 -57.90
N GLN A 163 -13.38 32.48 -57.51
CA GLN A 163 -12.36 33.43 -57.99
C GLN A 163 -12.16 33.30 -59.51
N THR A 164 -12.15 32.09 -60.06
CA THR A 164 -12.03 31.84 -61.50
C THR A 164 -13.23 32.44 -62.23
N THR A 165 -14.45 32.14 -61.77
CA THR A 165 -15.70 32.66 -62.38
C THR A 165 -15.74 34.17 -62.30
N LEU A 166 -15.35 34.77 -61.20
CA LEU A 166 -15.27 36.22 -61.00
C LEU A 166 -14.29 36.87 -61.99
N SER A 167 -13.11 36.25 -62.19
CA SER A 167 -12.12 36.71 -63.16
C SER A 167 -12.66 36.65 -64.62
N GLU A 168 -13.34 35.58 -65.01
CA GLU A 168 -13.97 35.43 -66.33
C GLU A 168 -15.07 36.46 -66.54
N THR A 169 -15.94 36.67 -65.54
CA THR A 169 -17.02 37.65 -65.60
C THR A 169 -16.47 39.07 -65.79
N ARG A 170 -15.41 39.44 -65.02
CA ARG A 170 -14.71 40.74 -65.19
C ARG A 170 -14.14 40.93 -66.59
N LYS A 171 -13.54 39.89 -67.21
CA LYS A 171 -13.03 39.94 -68.57
C LYS A 171 -14.17 40.15 -69.61
N GLN A 172 -15.31 39.45 -69.38
CA GLN A 172 -16.49 39.63 -70.27
C GLN A 172 -17.07 41.04 -70.14
N LEU A 173 -17.18 41.58 -68.94
CA LEU A 173 -17.64 42.96 -68.64
C LEU A 173 -16.75 43.99 -69.35
N SER A 174 -15.45 43.93 -69.15
CA SER A 174 -14.50 44.82 -69.88
C SER A 174 -14.59 44.77 -71.40
N LYS A 175 -14.78 43.55 -71.93
CA LYS A 175 -15.01 43.40 -73.41
C LYS A 175 -16.33 44.06 -73.87
N ALA A 176 -17.39 43.90 -73.07
CA ALA A 176 -18.69 44.54 -73.39
C ALA A 176 -18.60 46.06 -73.31
N GLU A 177 -17.97 46.62 -72.23
CA GLU A 177 -17.73 48.05 -72.11
C GLU A 177 -16.96 48.60 -73.33
N SER A 178 -15.87 47.93 -73.72
CA SER A 178 -15.11 48.32 -74.92
C SER A 178 -15.96 48.33 -76.21
N ASN A 179 -16.83 47.33 -76.34
CA ASN A 179 -17.74 47.25 -77.53
C ASN A 179 -18.78 48.40 -77.46
N ILE A 180 -19.34 48.77 -76.32
CA ILE A 180 -20.25 49.90 -76.14
C ILE A 180 -19.56 51.21 -76.51
N ILE A 181 -18.34 51.41 -75.99
CA ILE A 181 -17.56 52.60 -76.37
C ILE A 181 -17.34 52.70 -77.86
N LYS A 182 -16.90 51.59 -78.50
CA LYS A 182 -16.73 51.57 -79.97
C LYS A 182 -18.01 51.85 -80.71
N ALA A 183 -19.17 51.33 -80.31
CA ALA A 183 -20.46 51.60 -80.92
C ALA A 183 -20.86 53.06 -80.77
N LYS A 184 -20.71 53.65 -79.58
CA LYS A 184 -21.00 55.07 -79.39
C LYS A 184 -20.11 56.04 -80.22
N THR A 185 -18.85 55.63 -80.43
CA THR A 185 -17.94 56.42 -81.26
C THR A 185 -18.35 56.39 -82.77
N ARG A 186 -18.92 55.20 -83.22
CA ARG A 186 -19.43 55.05 -84.63
C ARG A 186 -20.73 55.78 -84.90
N THR A 187 -21.59 56.02 -83.93
CA THR A 187 -22.84 56.77 -84.03
C THR A 187 -22.71 58.29 -83.95
N ALA A 188 -21.53 58.75 -83.52
CA ALA A 188 -21.23 60.22 -83.42
C ALA A 188 -20.45 60.77 -84.64
N GLN A 189 -20.19 59.95 -85.59
CA GLN A 189 -19.69 60.36 -86.92
C GLN A 189 -20.83 60.27 -87.92
#